data_b6127417fd4514027e79f7df742f700c
#
_entry.id   b6127417fd4514027e79f7df742f700c
#
_cell.length_a   1.000
_cell.length_b   1.000
_cell.length_c   1.000
_cell.angle_alpha   90.00
_cell.angle_beta   90.00
_cell.angle_gamma   90.00
#
_symmetry.space_group_name_H-M   'P 1'
#
loop_
_entity.id
_entity.type
_entity.pdbx_description
1 polymer ?
#
loop_
_entity_poly.entity_id
_entity_poly.type
_entity_poly.pdbx_seq_one_letter_code
_entity_poly.pdbx_strand_id
1 'polypeptide(L)'
;MKAAVWYGQKDVRVEDRKSKELQDNEVKVKVSWAGICGTDLHEYLEGPIFISTDKPDPFLGQKAPVTLGHEFSGVVDDIGSKVT
;
A
#
# COMPACT_ATOMS: atom_id res chain seq x y z
N MET A 1 -1.31 4.25 12.89
CA MET A 1 -1.39 2.93 12.26
C MET A 1 0.00 2.50 11.80
N LYS A 2 0.39 1.29 12.14
CA LYS A 2 1.69 0.77 11.72
C LYS A 2 1.62 0.22 10.31
N ALA A 3 2.64 0.49 9.52
CA ALA A 3 2.73 0.07 8.14
C ALA A 3 4.13 -0.44 7.81
N ALA A 4 4.21 -1.44 6.93
CA ALA A 4 5.46 -1.90 6.35
C ALA A 4 5.75 -1.07 5.11
N VAL A 5 6.78 -0.27 5.15
CA VAL A 5 7.09 0.72 4.10
C VAL A 5 8.37 0.32 3.37
N TRP A 6 8.27 0.20 2.06
CA TRP A 6 9.40 -0.13 1.19
C TRP A 6 10.15 1.15 0.80
N TYR A 7 11.45 1.19 1.10
CA TYR A 7 12.34 2.30 0.77
C TYR A 7 13.31 1.98 -0.35
N GLY A 8 13.54 0.72 -0.62
CA GLY A 8 14.48 0.27 -1.62
C GLY A 8 14.71 -1.23 -1.53
N GLN A 9 15.64 -1.75 -2.32
CA GLN A 9 15.99 -3.17 -2.30
C GLN A 9 16.41 -3.61 -0.91
N LYS A 10 15.75 -4.64 -0.38
CA LYS A 10 15.99 -5.21 0.96
C LYS A 10 15.82 -4.19 2.10
N ASP A 11 15.06 -3.13 1.88
CA ASP A 11 14.85 -2.08 2.87
C ASP A 11 13.36 -1.83 3.09
N VAL A 12 12.78 -2.60 4.01
CA VAL A 12 11.40 -2.44 4.45
C VAL A 12 11.42 -2.07 5.92
N ARG A 13 10.73 -0.99 6.27
CA ARG A 13 10.69 -0.46 7.63
C ARG A 13 9.28 -0.44 8.16
N VAL A 14 9.11 -0.74 9.45
CA VAL A 14 7.81 -0.60 10.12
C VAL A 14 7.73 0.80 10.69
N GLU A 15 6.73 1.55 10.24
CA GLU A 15 6.55 2.95 10.62
C GLU A 15 5.11 3.23 10.98
N ASP A 16 4.89 4.28 11.78
CA ASP A 16 3.55 4.81 11.98
C ASP A 16 3.19 5.72 10.81
N ARG A 17 2.05 5.44 10.20
CA ARG A 17 1.52 6.22 9.09
C ARG A 17 0.08 6.60 9.37
N LYS A 18 -0.28 7.82 9.00
CA LYS A 18 -1.67 8.25 9.07
C LYS A 18 -2.43 7.74 7.85
N SER A 19 -3.67 7.35 8.06
CA SER A 19 -4.58 7.05 6.94
C SER A 19 -4.83 8.36 6.18
N LYS A 20 -4.78 8.29 4.86
CA LYS A 20 -5.16 9.44 4.04
C LYS A 20 -6.65 9.70 4.14
N GLU A 21 -7.06 10.92 3.79
CA GLU A 21 -8.45 11.29 3.74
C GLU A 21 -9.19 10.48 2.64
N LEU A 22 -10.41 10.02 2.98
CA LEU A 22 -11.20 9.20 2.07
C LEU A 22 -11.77 10.04 0.94
N GLN A 23 -11.50 9.65 -0.30
CA GLN A 23 -12.05 10.31 -1.48
C GLN A 23 -13.46 9.77 -1.81
N ASP A 24 -14.18 10.46 -2.70
CA ASP A 24 -15.58 10.17 -2.98
C ASP A 24 -15.86 8.74 -3.44
N ASN A 25 -14.94 8.16 -4.18
CA ASN A 25 -15.09 6.81 -4.77
C ASN A 25 -14.22 5.77 -4.09
N GLU A 26 -13.75 6.04 -2.89
CA GLU A 26 -12.88 5.14 -2.15
C GLU A 26 -13.60 4.46 -1.00
N VAL A 27 -13.05 3.34 -0.55
CA VAL A 27 -13.56 2.56 0.57
C VAL A 27 -12.41 2.38 1.56
N LYS A 28 -12.71 2.56 2.84
CA LYS A 28 -11.78 2.27 3.93
C LYS A 28 -12.11 0.90 4.50
N VAL A 29 -11.13 0.00 4.50
CA VAL A 29 -11.29 -1.37 4.99
C VAL A 29 -10.53 -1.54 6.29
N LYS A 30 -11.24 -2.05 7.32
CA LYS A 30 -10.57 -2.50 8.54
C LYS A 30 -10.06 -3.91 8.28
N VAL A 31 -8.76 -4.04 8.10
CA VAL A 31 -8.12 -5.30 7.71
C VAL A 31 -8.16 -6.29 8.87
N SER A 32 -8.65 -7.50 8.59
CA SER A 32 -8.68 -8.61 9.55
C SER A 32 -7.51 -9.55 9.33
N TRP A 33 -7.18 -9.81 8.07
CA TRP A 33 -6.11 -10.72 7.67
C TRP A 33 -5.34 -10.14 6.50
N ALA A 34 -4.04 -10.32 6.52
CA ALA A 34 -3.17 -9.92 5.41
C ALA A 34 -2.21 -11.05 5.09
N GLY A 35 -1.96 -11.27 3.80
CA GLY A 35 -1.01 -12.25 3.32
C GLY A 35 0.18 -11.59 2.65
N ILE A 36 1.26 -12.35 2.48
CA ILE A 36 2.42 -11.91 1.73
C ILE A 36 2.35 -12.58 0.36
N CYS A 37 2.27 -11.77 -0.69
CA CYS A 37 2.29 -12.25 -2.06
C CYS A 37 3.74 -12.42 -2.53
N GLY A 38 3.97 -13.35 -3.46
CA GLY A 38 5.29 -13.54 -4.06
C GLY A 38 5.86 -12.28 -4.69
N THR A 39 5.00 -11.38 -5.19
CA THR A 39 5.43 -10.09 -5.74
C THR A 39 6.03 -9.17 -4.68
N ASP A 40 5.53 -9.22 -3.43
CA ASP A 40 6.10 -8.44 -2.32
C ASP A 40 7.50 -8.92 -2.00
N LEU A 41 7.70 -10.23 -1.94
CA LEU A 41 9.01 -10.83 -1.68
C LEU A 41 10.00 -10.49 -2.79
N HIS A 42 9.56 -10.58 -4.05
CA HIS A 42 10.40 -10.29 -5.20
C HIS A 42 10.83 -8.81 -5.22
N GLU A 43 9.89 -7.92 -4.91
CA GLU A 43 10.19 -6.48 -4.81
C GLU A 43 11.20 -6.20 -3.70
N TYR A 44 11.08 -6.91 -2.57
CA TYR A 44 12.02 -6.78 -1.46
C TYR A 44 13.43 -7.22 -1.83
N LEU A 45 13.55 -8.39 -2.47
CA LEU A 45 14.84 -8.99 -2.77
C LEU A 45 15.55 -8.34 -3.95
N GLU A 46 14.80 -7.94 -4.99
CA GLU A 46 15.36 -7.51 -6.27
C GLU A 46 14.80 -6.18 -6.80
N GLY A 47 13.91 -5.54 -6.03
CA GLY A 47 13.31 -4.29 -6.46
C GLY A 47 14.31 -3.12 -6.62
N PRO A 48 13.88 -2.05 -7.31
CA PRO A 48 12.50 -1.80 -7.72
C PRO A 48 12.11 -2.58 -8.99
N ILE A 49 10.92 -3.16 -8.98
CA ILE A 49 10.33 -3.87 -10.12
C ILE A 49 9.04 -3.17 -10.53
N PHE A 50 8.06 -3.17 -9.63
CA PHE A 50 6.76 -2.52 -9.84
C PHE A 50 6.67 -1.15 -9.19
N ILE A 51 7.44 -0.91 -8.13
CA ILE A 51 7.41 0.35 -7.40
C ILE A 51 8.22 1.40 -8.14
N SER A 52 7.59 2.55 -8.40
CA SER A 52 8.26 3.69 -9.03
C SER A 52 9.17 4.39 -8.02
N THR A 53 10.41 4.69 -8.42
CA THR A 53 11.39 5.35 -7.55
C THR A 53 11.70 6.78 -7.97
N ASP A 54 11.80 7.05 -9.27
CA ASP A 54 12.19 8.35 -9.80
C ASP A 54 10.99 9.23 -10.14
N LYS A 55 9.94 8.62 -10.71
CA LYS A 55 8.74 9.32 -11.13
C LYS A 55 7.52 8.67 -10.51
N PRO A 56 6.46 9.44 -10.21
CA PRO A 56 5.21 8.85 -9.75
C PRO A 56 4.65 7.86 -10.75
N ASP A 57 4.01 6.79 -10.24
CA ASP A 57 3.32 5.82 -11.08
C ASP A 57 2.25 6.54 -11.91
N PRO A 58 2.18 6.31 -13.24
CA PRO A 58 1.23 7.03 -14.09
C PRO A 58 -0.23 6.76 -13.77
N PHE A 59 -0.54 5.64 -13.12
CA PHE A 59 -1.92 5.27 -12.76
C PHE A 59 -2.26 5.65 -11.33
N LEU A 60 -1.35 5.43 -10.37
CA LEU A 60 -1.61 5.61 -8.95
C LEU A 60 -1.01 6.90 -8.38
N GLY A 61 -0.07 7.51 -9.10
CA GLY A 61 0.62 8.71 -8.63
C GLY A 61 1.58 8.47 -7.47
N GLN A 62 1.95 7.21 -7.22
CA GLN A 62 2.83 6.82 -6.13
C GLN A 62 4.25 6.57 -6.59
N LYS A 63 5.19 6.87 -5.71
CA LYS A 63 6.60 6.50 -5.86
C LYS A 63 7.16 6.17 -4.49
N ALA A 64 8.33 5.52 -4.43
CA ALA A 64 8.95 5.17 -3.16
C ALA A 64 9.18 6.40 -2.27
N PRO A 65 9.05 6.31 -0.94
CA PRO A 65 8.70 5.09 -0.20
C PRO A 65 7.22 4.76 -0.25
N VAL A 66 6.89 3.47 -0.33
CA VAL A 66 5.52 2.99 -0.52
C VAL A 66 5.16 1.97 0.56
N THR A 67 3.96 2.07 1.11
CA THR A 67 3.42 1.06 2.00
C THR A 67 3.11 -0.20 1.21
N LEU A 68 3.66 -1.33 1.63
CA LEU A 68 3.41 -2.62 1.00
C LEU A 68 2.11 -3.25 1.50
N GLY A 69 1.59 -4.17 0.71
CA GLY A 69 0.43 -4.99 1.03
C GLY A 69 -0.68 -4.80 0.01
N HIS A 70 -1.07 -5.88 -0.64
CA HIS A 70 -2.16 -5.89 -1.62
C HIS A 70 -2.99 -7.17 -1.54
N GLU A 71 -2.72 -8.03 -0.56
CA GLU A 71 -3.41 -9.29 -0.35
C GLU A 71 -3.97 -9.30 1.06
N PHE A 72 -5.23 -8.95 1.19
CA PHE A 72 -5.86 -8.81 2.51
C PHE A 72 -7.37 -9.04 2.41
N SER A 73 -7.96 -9.29 3.57
CA SER A 73 -9.41 -9.30 3.75
C SER A 73 -9.78 -8.52 4.99
N GLY A 74 -11.00 -8.00 5.01
CA GLY A 74 -11.45 -7.21 6.14
C GLY A 74 -12.90 -6.80 5.99
N VAL A 75 -13.29 -5.84 6.81
CA VAL A 75 -14.65 -5.31 6.85
C VAL A 75 -14.61 -3.85 6.43
N VAL A 76 -15.59 -3.45 5.62
CA VAL A 76 -15.71 -2.04 5.22
C VAL A 76 -15.99 -1.20 6.47
N ASP A 77 -15.12 -0.24 6.72
CA ASP A 77 -15.17 0.64 7.89
C ASP A 77 -15.82 1.97 7.54
N ASP A 78 -15.52 2.49 6.36
CA ASP A 78 -16.08 3.76 5.88
C ASP A 78 -16.10 3.76 4.36
N ILE A 79 -16.97 4.57 3.77
CA ILE A 79 -17.10 4.69 2.32
C ILE A 79 -17.12 6.15 1.91
N GLY A 80 -16.63 6.41 0.69
CA GLY A 80 -16.71 7.73 0.09
C GLY A 80 -18.15 8.07 -0.32
N SER A 81 -18.40 9.33 -0.56
CA SER A 81 -19.75 9.84 -0.83
C SER A 81 -20.39 9.30 -2.11
N LYS A 82 -19.58 8.82 -3.05
CA LYS A 82 -20.06 8.29 -4.35
C LYS A 82 -20.03 6.77 -4.44
N VAL A 83 -19.71 6.09 -3.35
CA VAL A 83 -19.71 4.63 -3.31
C VAL A 83 -21.15 4.13 -3.11
N THR A 84 -21.57 3.20 -3.93
CA THR A 84 -22.92 2.62 -3.87
C THR A 84 -22.87 1.13 -3.55
#